data_39821a163a7263a415d553290ee50269
#
_entry.id   39821a163a7263a415d553290ee50269
#
_cell.length_a   1.000
_cell.length_b   1.000
_cell.length_c   1.000
_cell.angle_alpha   90.00
_cell.angle_beta   90.00
_cell.angle_gamma   90.00
#
_symmetry.space_group_name_H-M   'P 1'
#
loop_
_entity.id
_entity.type
_entity.pdbx_description
1 polymer ?
#
loop_
_entity_poly.entity_id
_entity_poly.type
_entity_poly.pdbx_seq_one_letter_code
_entity_poly.pdbx_strand_id
1 'polypeptide(L)'
;MYYDNFDLASLDIQAVRRQLGVVLQNGRIGTGSIFENIAAGANITRDQANLAALRAGLADDITSFPMGLHTVISEGGTNLSGGQRQRLLIARALVNQPKIILMDEATSSLDNRAQAIVTQSLDQLNATRIVIAHRLSTIRNADRIYVIEAGRAVQVGTFEELVNTEGLFAQLVARQME
;
A
#
# COMPACT_ATOMS: atom_id res chain seq x y z
N MET A 1 18.97 -9.71 10.41
CA MET A 1 17.65 -9.70 9.76
C MET A 1 17.73 -10.58 8.53
N TYR A 2 16.76 -11.46 8.31
CA TYR A 2 16.82 -12.44 7.23
C TYR A 2 15.71 -12.19 6.20
N TYR A 3 16.00 -12.47 4.94
CA TYR A 3 15.08 -12.47 3.82
C TYR A 3 15.23 -13.83 3.12
N ASP A 4 14.18 -14.66 3.15
CA ASP A 4 14.21 -16.05 2.67
C ASP A 4 15.45 -16.87 3.13
N ASN A 5 15.73 -16.88 4.40
CA ASN A 5 16.88 -17.55 5.02
C ASN A 5 18.29 -16.94 4.73
N PHE A 6 18.36 -15.87 3.96
CA PHE A 6 19.61 -15.14 3.74
C PHE A 6 19.71 -13.94 4.66
N ASP A 7 20.89 -13.71 5.25
CA ASP A 7 21.12 -12.49 6.00
C ASP A 7 21.12 -11.28 5.05
N LEU A 8 20.30 -10.27 5.36
CA LEU A 8 20.23 -9.04 4.58
C LEU A 8 21.60 -8.37 4.38
N ALA A 9 22.53 -8.51 5.33
CA ALA A 9 23.87 -7.97 5.22
C ALA A 9 24.68 -8.61 4.09
N SER A 10 24.32 -9.83 3.65
CA SER A 10 24.96 -10.55 2.54
C SER A 10 24.32 -10.35 1.18
N LEU A 11 23.18 -9.64 1.13
CA LEU A 11 22.39 -9.45 -0.09
C LEU A 11 22.68 -8.11 -0.77
N ASP A 12 22.48 -8.04 -2.08
CA ASP A 12 22.42 -6.77 -2.80
C ASP A 12 21.14 -6.01 -2.37
N ILE A 13 21.36 -4.98 -1.57
CA ILE A 13 20.30 -4.11 -1.04
C ILE A 13 19.42 -3.51 -2.14
N GLN A 14 19.99 -3.18 -3.30
CA GLN A 14 19.22 -2.63 -4.42
C GLN A 14 18.30 -3.68 -5.04
N ALA A 15 18.76 -4.92 -5.15
CA ALA A 15 17.96 -6.04 -5.61
C ALA A 15 16.81 -6.36 -4.64
N VAL A 16 17.06 -6.30 -3.34
CA VAL A 16 16.01 -6.47 -2.32
C VAL A 16 14.99 -5.33 -2.39
N ARG A 17 15.42 -4.08 -2.43
CA ARG A 17 14.52 -2.91 -2.52
C ARG A 17 13.60 -2.95 -3.74
N ARG A 18 14.06 -3.46 -4.87
CA ARG A 18 13.22 -3.63 -6.07
C ARG A 18 12.08 -4.62 -5.88
N GLN A 19 12.18 -5.52 -4.90
CA GLN A 19 11.13 -6.48 -4.55
C GLN A 19 10.15 -5.96 -3.49
N LEU A 20 10.39 -4.74 -2.97
CA LEU A 20 9.54 -4.13 -1.95
C LEU A 20 8.66 -3.05 -2.59
N GLY A 21 7.36 -3.12 -2.34
CA GLY A 21 6.41 -2.03 -2.55
C GLY A 21 6.14 -1.35 -1.22
N VAL A 22 6.27 -0.03 -1.15
CA VAL A 22 6.05 0.71 0.11
C VAL A 22 5.09 1.84 -0.12
N VAL A 23 4.02 1.89 0.66
CA VAL A 23 3.05 2.99 0.70
C VAL A 23 2.99 3.53 2.12
N LEU A 24 3.58 4.69 2.34
CA LEU A 24 3.57 5.38 3.63
C LEU A 24 2.35 6.30 3.73
N GLN A 25 1.86 6.53 4.94
CA GLN A 25 0.75 7.45 5.24
C GLN A 25 1.01 8.86 4.66
N ASN A 26 2.22 9.38 4.81
CA ASN A 26 2.64 10.67 4.30
C ASN A 26 3.66 10.53 3.16
N GLY A 27 3.39 9.62 2.20
CA GLY A 27 4.27 9.41 1.05
C GLY A 27 4.43 10.69 0.22
N ARG A 28 5.68 10.98 -0.20
CA ARG A 28 5.98 12.17 -1.00
C ARG A 28 5.78 11.91 -2.49
N ILE A 29 5.12 12.86 -3.14
CA ILE A 29 5.01 12.94 -4.61
C ILE A 29 6.02 14.00 -5.07
N GLY A 30 6.88 13.63 -6.01
CA GLY A 30 7.82 14.55 -6.62
C GLY A 30 7.18 15.38 -7.75
N THR A 31 7.84 16.48 -8.11
CA THR A 31 7.54 17.18 -9.36
C THR A 31 7.83 16.27 -10.56
N GLY A 32 7.03 16.41 -11.62
CA GLY A 32 7.17 15.62 -12.84
C GLY A 32 5.83 15.06 -13.29
N SER A 33 5.81 14.23 -14.31
CA SER A 33 4.58 13.61 -14.82
C SER A 33 4.04 12.51 -13.89
N ILE A 34 2.79 12.13 -14.08
CA ILE A 34 2.21 10.93 -13.44
C ILE A 34 3.06 9.71 -13.75
N PHE A 35 3.51 9.55 -15.02
CA PHE A 35 4.39 8.46 -15.43
C PHE A 35 5.69 8.42 -14.61
N GLU A 36 6.39 9.54 -14.49
CA GLU A 36 7.65 9.62 -13.73
C GLU A 36 7.43 9.34 -12.24
N ASN A 37 6.30 9.77 -11.69
CA ASN A 37 5.92 9.49 -10.32
C ASN A 37 5.61 8.00 -10.09
N ILE A 38 4.96 7.31 -11.04
CA ILE A 38 4.75 5.86 -10.97
C ILE A 38 6.09 5.13 -11.13
N ALA A 39 6.90 5.53 -12.09
CA ALA A 39 8.21 4.91 -12.37
C ALA A 39 9.18 5.04 -11.19
N ALA A 40 9.18 6.19 -10.50
CA ALA A 40 10.09 6.48 -9.38
C ALA A 40 11.56 6.12 -9.67
N GLY A 41 12.01 6.41 -10.88
CA GLY A 41 13.37 6.12 -11.36
C GLY A 41 13.59 4.69 -11.87
N ALA A 42 12.58 3.83 -11.83
CA ALA A 42 12.65 2.51 -12.46
C ALA A 42 12.45 2.62 -13.99
N ASN A 43 13.11 1.74 -14.74
CA ASN A 43 12.91 1.64 -16.20
C ASN A 43 11.66 0.79 -16.46
N ILE A 44 10.52 1.46 -16.65
CA ILE A 44 9.23 0.83 -16.90
C ILE A 44 8.69 1.26 -18.27
N THR A 45 7.83 0.41 -18.87
CA THR A 45 7.08 0.74 -20.07
C THR A 45 5.81 1.52 -19.73
N ARG A 46 5.23 2.17 -20.76
CA ARG A 46 3.91 2.83 -20.64
C ARG A 46 2.81 1.85 -20.21
N ASP A 47 2.85 0.62 -20.73
CA ASP A 47 1.87 -0.41 -20.41
C ASP A 47 1.97 -0.86 -18.94
N GLN A 48 3.20 -0.97 -18.42
CA GLN A 48 3.41 -1.24 -16.99
C GLN A 48 2.86 -0.11 -16.10
N ALA A 49 3.07 1.15 -16.50
CA ALA A 49 2.50 2.29 -15.77
C ALA A 49 0.97 2.30 -15.82
N ASN A 50 0.37 2.02 -17.00
CA ASN A 50 -1.09 1.93 -17.14
C ASN A 50 -1.66 0.78 -16.29
N LEU A 51 -1.02 -0.39 -16.29
CA LEU A 51 -1.44 -1.53 -15.47
C LEU A 51 -1.37 -1.21 -13.98
N ALA A 52 -0.30 -0.56 -13.54
CA ALA A 52 -0.16 -0.14 -12.15
C ALA A 52 -1.22 0.89 -11.75
N ALA A 53 -1.51 1.86 -12.63
CA ALA A 53 -2.58 2.83 -12.44
C ALA A 53 -3.96 2.18 -12.36
N LEU A 54 -4.25 1.20 -13.22
CA LEU A 54 -5.49 0.44 -13.20
C LEU A 54 -5.65 -0.31 -11.86
N ARG A 55 -4.61 -1.01 -11.42
CA ARG A 55 -4.58 -1.75 -10.16
C ARG A 55 -4.73 -0.85 -8.92
N ALA A 56 -4.29 0.39 -9.01
CA ALA A 56 -4.46 1.40 -7.96
C ALA A 56 -5.80 2.15 -8.03
N GLY A 57 -6.66 1.88 -9.01
CA GLY A 57 -7.91 2.61 -9.23
C GLY A 57 -7.71 4.05 -9.71
N LEU A 58 -6.58 4.35 -10.36
CA LEU A 58 -6.22 5.69 -10.87
C LEU A 58 -6.51 5.85 -12.38
N ALA A 59 -6.91 4.79 -13.08
CA ALA A 59 -7.06 4.80 -14.53
C ALA A 59 -8.11 5.82 -15.01
N ASP A 60 -9.27 5.89 -14.35
CA ASP A 60 -10.34 6.84 -14.70
C ASP A 60 -9.87 8.30 -14.54
N ASP A 61 -9.10 8.58 -13.47
CA ASP A 61 -8.52 9.90 -13.26
C ASP A 61 -7.53 10.27 -14.37
N ILE A 62 -6.62 9.34 -14.71
CA ILE A 62 -5.65 9.56 -15.80
C ILE A 62 -6.36 9.83 -17.13
N THR A 63 -7.42 9.11 -17.41
CA THR A 63 -8.21 9.32 -18.64
C THR A 63 -8.89 10.70 -18.66
N SER A 64 -9.25 11.23 -17.50
CA SER A 64 -9.87 12.56 -17.38
C SER A 64 -8.86 13.72 -17.55
N PHE A 65 -7.58 13.47 -17.36
CA PHE A 65 -6.56 14.50 -17.54
C PHE A 65 -6.20 14.72 -19.02
N PRO A 66 -6.11 15.98 -19.50
CA PRO A 66 -5.83 16.27 -20.91
C PRO A 66 -4.55 15.63 -21.44
N MET A 67 -3.53 15.46 -20.58
CA MET A 67 -2.23 14.87 -20.93
C MET A 67 -2.08 13.41 -20.46
N GLY A 68 -3.12 12.80 -19.89
CA GLY A 68 -3.08 11.42 -19.38
C GLY A 68 -1.89 11.17 -18.43
N LEU A 69 -1.12 10.13 -18.69
CA LEU A 69 0.11 9.82 -17.90
C LEU A 69 1.18 10.93 -17.94
N HIS A 70 1.16 11.81 -18.95
CA HIS A 70 2.09 12.93 -19.07
C HIS A 70 1.63 14.20 -18.33
N THR A 71 0.50 14.16 -17.63
CA THR A 71 0.03 15.25 -16.79
C THR A 71 1.08 15.58 -15.73
N VAL A 72 1.48 16.84 -15.69
CA VAL A 72 2.51 17.34 -14.77
C VAL A 72 1.93 17.49 -13.36
N ILE A 73 2.61 16.92 -12.41
CA ILE A 73 2.29 17.02 -10.98
C ILE A 73 3.20 18.05 -10.33
N SER A 74 2.60 18.97 -9.59
CA SER A 74 3.32 19.95 -8.80
C SER A 74 4.00 19.30 -7.59
N GLU A 75 4.95 19.98 -7.00
CA GLU A 75 5.63 19.51 -5.78
C GLU A 75 4.61 19.17 -4.68
N GLY A 76 4.78 17.99 -4.07
CA GLY A 76 3.85 17.46 -3.07
C GLY A 76 2.48 17.06 -3.62
N GLY A 77 2.26 17.09 -4.94
CA GLY A 77 1.00 16.70 -5.56
C GLY A 77 -0.16 17.65 -5.24
N THR A 78 0.12 18.95 -5.08
CA THR A 78 -0.89 19.95 -4.66
C THR A 78 -2.04 20.13 -5.66
N ASN A 79 -1.82 19.76 -6.92
CA ASN A 79 -2.84 19.74 -7.99
C ASN A 79 -3.63 18.42 -8.08
N LEU A 80 -3.43 17.50 -7.15
CA LEU A 80 -4.20 16.25 -7.03
C LEU A 80 -5.08 16.28 -5.76
N SER A 81 -6.23 15.62 -5.80
CA SER A 81 -7.01 15.33 -4.61
C SER A 81 -6.26 14.36 -3.67
N GLY A 82 -6.66 14.29 -2.40
CA GLY A 82 -6.07 13.35 -1.44
C GLY A 82 -6.15 11.89 -1.92
N GLY A 83 -7.31 11.49 -2.45
CA GLY A 83 -7.51 10.15 -3.01
C GLY A 83 -6.65 9.89 -4.25
N GLN A 84 -6.51 10.87 -5.16
CA GLN A 84 -5.63 10.75 -6.34
C GLN A 84 -4.17 10.59 -5.93
N ARG A 85 -3.70 11.39 -4.96
CA ARG A 85 -2.34 11.24 -4.40
C ARG A 85 -2.10 9.85 -3.84
N GLN A 86 -3.05 9.34 -3.06
CA GLN A 86 -2.94 8.02 -2.45
C GLN A 86 -2.89 6.92 -3.51
N ARG A 87 -3.78 6.98 -4.52
CA ARG A 87 -3.79 6.02 -5.64
C ARG A 87 -2.49 6.09 -6.46
N LEU A 88 -1.91 7.27 -6.65
CA LEU A 88 -0.62 7.42 -7.32
C LEU A 88 0.52 6.75 -6.53
N LEU A 89 0.56 6.90 -5.20
CA LEU A 89 1.52 6.23 -4.34
C LEU A 89 1.35 4.69 -4.36
N ILE A 90 0.11 4.21 -4.41
CA ILE A 90 -0.17 2.78 -4.56
C ILE A 90 0.30 2.29 -5.93
N ALA A 91 0.01 3.00 -7.03
CA ALA A 91 0.48 2.64 -8.36
C ALA A 91 2.01 2.52 -8.42
N ARG A 92 2.72 3.49 -7.82
CA ARG A 92 4.19 3.45 -7.65
C ARG A 92 4.66 2.20 -6.92
N ALA A 93 3.99 1.81 -5.85
CA ALA A 93 4.36 0.62 -5.08
C ALA A 93 4.12 -0.68 -5.85
N LEU A 94 3.12 -0.72 -6.74
CA LEU A 94 2.70 -1.91 -7.47
C LEU A 94 3.41 -2.11 -8.82
N VAL A 95 4.01 -1.06 -9.40
CA VAL A 95 4.52 -1.08 -10.80
C VAL A 95 5.58 -2.15 -11.04
N ASN A 96 6.44 -2.41 -10.05
CA ASN A 96 7.50 -3.42 -10.12
C ASN A 96 7.04 -4.83 -9.70
N GLN A 97 5.75 -5.06 -9.51
CA GLN A 97 5.20 -6.34 -9.04
C GLN A 97 5.94 -6.89 -7.82
N PRO A 98 5.93 -6.17 -6.70
CA PRO A 98 6.74 -6.49 -5.54
C PRO A 98 6.39 -7.85 -4.94
N LYS A 99 7.34 -8.48 -4.26
CA LYS A 99 7.16 -9.71 -3.47
C LYS A 99 6.67 -9.44 -2.05
N ILE A 100 6.99 -8.27 -1.54
CA ILE A 100 6.51 -7.78 -0.23
C ILE A 100 5.95 -6.38 -0.41
N ILE A 101 4.79 -6.13 0.19
CA ILE A 101 4.14 -4.83 0.21
C ILE A 101 4.00 -4.37 1.66
N LEU A 102 4.54 -3.20 1.96
CA LEU A 102 4.40 -2.52 3.24
C LEU A 102 3.41 -1.37 3.07
N MET A 103 2.33 -1.37 3.84
CA MET A 103 1.28 -0.37 3.75
C MET A 103 1.03 0.24 5.13
N ASP A 104 1.24 1.55 5.24
CA ASP A 104 0.98 2.32 6.45
C ASP A 104 -0.25 3.22 6.20
N GLU A 105 -1.42 2.80 6.71
CA GLU A 105 -2.71 3.45 6.51
C GLU A 105 -3.04 3.81 5.04
N ALA A 106 -2.51 3.05 4.11
CA ALA A 106 -2.48 3.35 2.68
C ALA A 106 -3.86 3.46 2.00
N THR A 107 -4.94 3.07 2.66
CA THR A 107 -6.30 3.13 2.11
C THR A 107 -7.22 4.09 2.86
N SER A 108 -6.71 4.83 3.85
CA SER A 108 -7.54 5.68 4.72
C SER A 108 -8.23 6.83 3.99
N SER A 109 -7.64 7.37 2.93
CA SER A 109 -8.18 8.48 2.12
C SER A 109 -8.90 8.02 0.84
N LEU A 110 -9.05 6.71 0.63
CA LEU A 110 -9.77 6.17 -0.52
C LEU A 110 -11.28 6.09 -0.24
N ASP A 111 -12.07 6.37 -1.27
CA ASP A 111 -13.49 6.04 -1.28
C ASP A 111 -13.70 4.50 -1.38
N ASN A 112 -14.92 4.04 -1.13
CA ASN A 112 -15.24 2.62 -1.09
C ASN A 112 -14.95 1.91 -2.42
N ARG A 113 -15.17 2.58 -3.57
CA ARG A 113 -14.91 2.01 -4.90
C ARG A 113 -13.42 1.81 -5.12
N ALA A 114 -12.62 2.84 -4.90
CA ALA A 114 -11.16 2.77 -5.05
C ALA A 114 -10.55 1.76 -4.06
N GLN A 115 -11.04 1.70 -2.83
CA GLN A 115 -10.61 0.72 -1.84
C GLN A 115 -10.89 -0.72 -2.32
N ALA A 116 -12.08 -0.99 -2.87
CA ALA A 116 -12.42 -2.31 -3.41
C ALA A 116 -11.49 -2.72 -4.56
N ILE A 117 -11.21 -1.81 -5.52
CA ILE A 117 -10.27 -2.05 -6.63
C ILE A 117 -8.87 -2.39 -6.11
N VAL A 118 -8.35 -1.60 -5.16
CA VAL A 118 -7.03 -1.83 -4.58
C VAL A 118 -6.97 -3.15 -3.85
N THR A 119 -7.98 -3.46 -3.01
CA THR A 119 -8.04 -4.73 -2.29
C THR A 119 -8.05 -5.92 -3.25
N GLN A 120 -8.92 -5.92 -4.26
CA GLN A 120 -8.97 -6.97 -5.28
C GLN A 120 -7.64 -7.12 -6.02
N SER A 121 -7.00 -6.00 -6.36
CA SER A 121 -5.70 -6.01 -7.04
C SER A 121 -4.60 -6.59 -6.16
N LEU A 122 -4.62 -6.28 -4.87
CA LEU A 122 -3.67 -6.83 -3.89
C LEU A 122 -3.89 -8.34 -3.67
N ASP A 123 -5.15 -8.80 -3.67
CA ASP A 123 -5.48 -10.22 -3.52
C ASP A 123 -5.02 -11.06 -4.71
N GLN A 124 -4.95 -10.46 -5.91
CA GLN A 124 -4.42 -11.10 -7.11
C GLN A 124 -2.89 -11.12 -7.18
N LEU A 125 -2.21 -10.35 -6.32
CA LEU A 125 -0.75 -10.37 -6.26
C LEU A 125 -0.28 -11.49 -5.34
N ASN A 126 0.64 -12.32 -5.85
CA ASN A 126 1.35 -13.29 -5.02
C ASN A 126 2.46 -12.60 -4.24
N ALA A 127 2.08 -11.80 -3.23
CA ALA A 127 2.98 -10.99 -2.43
C ALA A 127 2.61 -11.05 -0.95
N THR A 128 3.62 -11.08 -0.09
CA THR A 128 3.43 -10.93 1.35
C THR A 128 3.02 -9.49 1.65
N ARG A 129 1.92 -9.30 2.36
CA ARG A 129 1.39 -7.97 2.73
C ARG A 129 1.61 -7.73 4.22
N ILE A 130 2.28 -6.64 4.55
CA ILE A 130 2.41 -6.15 5.93
C ILE A 130 1.68 -4.81 5.99
N VAL A 131 0.61 -4.76 6.78
CA VAL A 131 -0.29 -3.60 6.80
C VAL A 131 -0.40 -3.07 8.23
N ILE A 132 -0.11 -1.78 8.40
CA ILE A 132 -0.48 -1.05 9.61
C ILE A 132 -1.87 -0.49 9.34
N ALA A 133 -2.86 -0.91 10.11
CA ALA A 133 -4.24 -0.56 9.89
C ALA A 133 -4.98 -0.23 11.19
N HIS A 134 -5.85 0.76 11.08
CA HIS A 134 -6.78 1.16 12.14
C HIS A 134 -8.24 0.81 11.80
N ARG A 135 -8.52 0.30 10.59
CA ARG A 135 -9.87 -0.09 10.17
C ARG A 135 -10.07 -1.59 10.30
N LEU A 136 -11.14 -2.01 10.96
CA LEU A 136 -11.48 -3.43 11.13
C LEU A 136 -11.62 -4.16 9.79
N SER A 137 -12.18 -3.50 8.76
CA SER A 137 -12.34 -4.07 7.42
C SER A 137 -10.99 -4.46 6.78
N THR A 138 -9.90 -3.78 7.13
CA THR A 138 -8.57 -4.06 6.59
C THR A 138 -7.92 -5.26 7.27
N ILE A 139 -8.17 -5.45 8.58
CA ILE A 139 -7.50 -6.48 9.38
C ILE A 139 -8.27 -7.78 9.49
N ARG A 140 -9.57 -7.78 9.18
CA ARG A 140 -10.46 -8.94 9.36
C ARG A 140 -10.01 -10.18 8.57
N ASN A 141 -9.46 -9.96 7.38
CA ASN A 141 -9.03 -11.04 6.48
C ASN A 141 -7.51 -11.25 6.52
N ALA A 142 -6.81 -10.74 7.54
CA ALA A 142 -5.38 -10.96 7.69
C ALA A 142 -5.11 -12.38 8.18
N ASP A 143 -4.12 -13.06 7.58
CA ASP A 143 -3.68 -14.39 8.01
C ASP A 143 -3.14 -14.37 9.44
N ARG A 144 -2.52 -13.24 9.84
CA ARG A 144 -1.98 -13.04 11.18
C ARG A 144 -1.98 -11.56 11.57
N ILE A 145 -2.38 -11.30 12.80
CA ILE A 145 -2.44 -9.97 13.40
C ILE A 145 -1.45 -9.93 14.55
N TYR A 146 -0.64 -8.88 14.60
CA TYR A 146 0.24 -8.55 15.72
C TYR A 146 -0.29 -7.28 16.39
N VAL A 147 -0.71 -7.39 17.64
CA VAL A 147 -1.13 -6.25 18.44
C VAL A 147 0.09 -5.67 19.15
N ILE A 148 0.39 -4.42 18.84
CA ILE A 148 1.56 -3.73 19.36
C ILE A 148 1.15 -2.73 20.44
N GLU A 149 1.75 -2.84 21.64
CA GLU A 149 1.60 -1.89 22.72
C GLU A 149 2.99 -1.55 23.30
N ALA A 150 3.26 -0.26 23.46
CA ALA A 150 4.55 0.22 23.97
C ALA A 150 5.77 -0.40 23.26
N GLY A 151 5.69 -0.60 21.92
CA GLY A 151 6.76 -1.15 21.09
C GLY A 151 6.95 -2.67 21.21
N ARG A 152 6.02 -3.39 21.84
CA ARG A 152 6.07 -4.85 22.00
C ARG A 152 4.82 -5.50 21.43
N ALA A 153 4.97 -6.68 20.83
CA ALA A 153 3.83 -7.51 20.45
C ALA A 153 3.23 -8.14 21.72
N VAL A 154 2.03 -7.70 22.10
CA VAL A 154 1.32 -8.16 23.30
C VAL A 154 0.33 -9.27 23.02
N GLN A 155 -0.22 -9.34 21.79
CA GLN A 155 -1.08 -10.42 21.32
C GLN A 155 -0.73 -10.75 19.88
N VAL A 156 -0.87 -12.02 19.50
CA VAL A 156 -0.65 -12.50 18.12
C VAL A 156 -1.68 -13.60 17.82
N GLY A 157 -2.37 -13.50 16.68
CA GLY A 157 -3.36 -14.49 16.26
C GLY A 157 -4.11 -14.08 15.01
N THR A 158 -5.12 -14.83 14.63
CA THR A 158 -6.11 -14.47 13.63
C THR A 158 -7.13 -13.49 14.23
N PHE A 159 -7.95 -12.88 13.38
CA PHE A 159 -9.00 -11.98 13.84
C PHE A 159 -9.97 -12.68 14.82
N GLU A 160 -10.40 -13.89 14.47
CA GLU A 160 -11.35 -14.66 15.29
C GLU A 160 -10.78 -15.08 16.64
N GLU A 161 -9.53 -15.53 16.66
CA GLU A 161 -8.83 -15.89 17.90
C GLU A 161 -8.73 -14.68 18.84
N LEU A 162 -8.32 -13.53 18.31
CA LEU A 162 -8.06 -12.33 19.10
C LEU A 162 -9.34 -11.63 19.59
N VAL A 163 -10.43 -11.68 18.83
CA VAL A 163 -11.73 -11.13 19.26
C VAL A 163 -12.33 -11.94 20.39
N ASN A 164 -12.14 -13.26 20.38
CA ASN A 164 -12.68 -14.17 21.41
C ASN A 164 -11.74 -14.33 22.62
N THR A 165 -10.59 -13.68 22.60
CA THR A 165 -9.62 -13.70 23.72
C THR A 165 -9.66 -12.37 24.43
N GLU A 166 -9.83 -12.40 25.76
CA GLU A 166 -9.74 -11.18 26.56
C GLU A 166 -8.39 -10.48 26.38
N GLY A 167 -8.41 -9.19 26.02
CA GLY A 167 -7.20 -8.42 25.78
C GLY A 167 -7.41 -7.11 25.04
N LEU A 168 -6.30 -6.48 24.69
CA LEU A 168 -6.30 -5.17 24.03
C LEU A 168 -7.03 -5.21 22.67
N PHE A 169 -6.88 -6.28 21.88
CA PHE A 169 -7.52 -6.39 20.58
C PHE A 169 -9.05 -6.39 20.67
N ALA A 170 -9.62 -7.22 21.57
CA ALA A 170 -11.06 -7.26 21.78
C ALA A 170 -11.62 -5.90 22.21
N GLN A 171 -10.90 -5.17 23.07
CA GLN A 171 -11.27 -3.82 23.50
C GLN A 171 -11.23 -2.82 22.33
N LEU A 172 -10.22 -2.89 21.45
CA LEU A 172 -10.12 -2.03 20.27
C LEU A 172 -11.26 -2.30 19.27
N VAL A 173 -11.61 -3.58 19.07
CA VAL A 173 -12.73 -3.97 18.19
C VAL A 173 -14.05 -3.44 18.77
N ALA A 174 -14.32 -3.64 20.06
CA ALA A 174 -15.55 -3.18 20.71
C ALA A 174 -15.75 -1.66 20.53
N ARG A 175 -14.69 -0.85 20.72
CA ARG A 175 -14.75 0.62 20.54
C ARG A 175 -15.01 1.08 19.09
N GLN A 176 -14.72 0.25 18.09
CA GLN A 176 -14.98 0.61 16.69
C GLN A 176 -16.35 0.15 16.19
N MET A 177 -17.06 -0.64 16.98
CA MET A 177 -18.43 -1.11 16.68
C MET A 177 -19.50 -0.25 17.35
N GLU A 178 -19.13 0.65 18.27
CA GLU A 178 -19.98 1.69 18.85
C GLU A 178 -20.08 2.91 17.93
#